data_9cc5073062ffce6539462d857562776f
#
_entry.id   9cc5073062ffce6539462d857562776f
#
_cell.length_a   1.000
_cell.length_b   1.000
_cell.length_c   1.000
_cell.angle_alpha   90.00
_cell.angle_beta   90.00
_cell.angle_gamma   90.00
#
_symmetry.space_group_name_H-M   'P 1'
#
loop_
_entity.id
_entity.type
_entity.pdbx_description
1 polymer ?
#
loop_
_entity_poly.entity_id
_entity_poly.type
_entity_poly.pdbx_seq_one_letter_code
_entity_poly.pdbx_strand_id
1 'polypeptide(L)'
;DRHGCQPVWLTGAQAGPTARNSVSIDQLIAQQHAPNTRFPGIALGNTGRTLSYNEDGIAIPAEKKPSEVFKRLFTSPEGGLEQQRKELKKTGSILDLVLGEARKLNREMGNEDKSRLDQYLTSVREVEVRTERAEDWLDIPRPRISESQTRKLNREVPQQEVGDYFRTMYDLMVLAFETDITRVFTFSTGDEGKGLPIPEINLNQTRHSLSHHNGDPEQLRRLTESDIFNYEQFAYFIDRLSQVEDEHGKLIDSTQCLYGLSLIHISEPTRQHHI
;
A
#
# COMPACT_ATOMS: atom_id res chain seq x y z
N ASP A 1 15.08 -16.87 -11.09
CA ASP A 1 15.19 -16.38 -9.71
C ASP A 1 13.78 -16.22 -9.16
N ARG A 2 13.47 -16.96 -8.08
CA ARG A 2 12.12 -16.98 -7.49
C ARG A 2 11.90 -15.82 -6.49
N HIS A 3 12.93 -15.05 -6.22
CA HIS A 3 12.90 -13.83 -5.43
C HIS A 3 12.69 -12.63 -6.36
N GLY A 4 11.85 -11.68 -5.98
CA GLY A 4 11.56 -10.50 -6.78
C GLY A 4 10.17 -10.53 -7.47
N CYS A 5 9.26 -11.41 -7.03
CA CYS A 5 7.89 -11.44 -7.54
C CYS A 5 6.98 -10.39 -6.87
N GLN A 6 7.30 -9.94 -5.67
CA GLN A 6 6.48 -8.97 -4.94
C GLN A 6 6.27 -7.66 -5.74
N PRO A 7 7.29 -7.05 -6.37
CA PRO A 7 7.10 -5.83 -7.14
C PRO A 7 6.18 -5.98 -8.35
N VAL A 8 6.04 -7.19 -8.89
CA VAL A 8 5.25 -7.44 -10.10
C VAL A 8 3.91 -8.11 -9.82
N TRP A 9 3.56 -8.33 -8.56
CA TRP A 9 2.38 -9.08 -8.18
C TRP A 9 1.07 -8.45 -8.66
N LEU A 10 0.94 -7.12 -8.57
CA LEU A 10 -0.24 -6.37 -9.04
C LEU A 10 -0.07 -5.76 -10.43
N THR A 11 1.11 -5.86 -11.04
CA THR A 11 1.37 -5.26 -12.35
C THR A 11 1.35 -6.29 -13.49
N GLY A 12 1.55 -7.58 -13.17
CA GLY A 12 1.71 -8.63 -14.16
C GLY A 12 2.97 -8.48 -15.03
N ALA A 13 3.90 -7.59 -14.66
CA ALA A 13 5.14 -7.41 -15.39
C ALA A 13 6.07 -8.62 -15.20
N GLN A 14 7.02 -8.82 -16.12
CA GLN A 14 8.00 -9.88 -15.98
C GLN A 14 8.97 -9.56 -14.84
N ALA A 15 9.12 -10.50 -13.90
CA ALA A 15 10.11 -10.37 -12.84
C ALA A 15 11.53 -10.51 -13.39
N GLY A 16 12.46 -9.66 -12.94
CA GLY A 16 13.87 -9.75 -13.31
C GLY A 16 14.65 -8.47 -13.00
N PRO A 17 15.98 -8.55 -12.93
CA PRO A 17 16.83 -7.42 -12.54
C PRO A 17 16.83 -6.25 -13.55
N THR A 18 16.45 -6.50 -14.80
CA THR A 18 16.37 -5.48 -15.86
C THR A 18 14.93 -5.20 -16.29
N ALA A 19 13.95 -5.85 -15.66
CA ALA A 19 12.54 -5.67 -16.01
C ALA A 19 12.07 -4.26 -15.61
N ARG A 20 11.47 -3.54 -16.54
CA ARG A 20 10.68 -2.36 -16.22
C ARG A 20 9.33 -2.82 -15.67
N ASN A 21 8.96 -2.29 -14.52
CA ASN A 21 7.63 -2.51 -13.99
C ASN A 21 6.59 -1.70 -14.78
N SER A 22 5.32 -2.00 -14.58
CA SER A 22 4.19 -1.30 -15.22
C SER A 22 3.21 -0.84 -14.15
N VAL A 23 2.15 -0.17 -14.56
CA VAL A 23 1.08 0.26 -13.67
C VAL A 23 0.46 -0.95 -12.95
N SER A 24 0.21 -0.83 -11.66
CA SER A 24 -0.48 -1.84 -10.87
C SER A 24 -2.01 -1.69 -10.98
N ILE A 25 -2.73 -2.81 -10.87
CA ILE A 25 -4.18 -2.83 -11.01
C ILE A 25 -4.91 -1.91 -10.03
N ASP A 26 -4.41 -1.76 -8.82
CA ASP A 26 -4.96 -0.84 -7.83
C ASP A 26 -4.91 0.62 -8.31
N GLN A 27 -3.88 1.01 -9.05
CA GLN A 27 -3.78 2.36 -9.61
C GLN A 27 -4.73 2.57 -10.79
N LEU A 28 -4.96 1.55 -11.62
CA LEU A 28 -5.99 1.63 -12.67
C LEU A 28 -7.39 1.79 -12.07
N ILE A 29 -7.70 1.06 -10.99
CA ILE A 29 -8.96 1.19 -10.27
C ILE A 29 -9.03 2.56 -9.56
N ALA A 30 -7.94 3.00 -8.94
CA ALA A 30 -7.86 4.29 -8.27
C ALA A 30 -8.15 5.46 -9.21
N GLN A 31 -7.67 5.42 -10.45
CA GLN A 31 -7.96 6.44 -11.46
C GLN A 31 -9.45 6.57 -11.77
N GLN A 32 -10.19 5.44 -11.82
CA GLN A 32 -11.64 5.45 -12.07
C GLN A 32 -12.41 6.08 -10.92
N HIS A 33 -11.98 5.89 -9.69
CA HIS A 33 -12.64 6.43 -8.48
C HIS A 33 -12.10 7.79 -8.06
N ALA A 34 -10.99 8.24 -8.64
CA ALA A 34 -10.35 9.52 -8.32
C ALA A 34 -11.32 10.72 -8.28
N PRO A 35 -12.26 10.92 -9.22
CA PRO A 35 -13.16 12.06 -9.17
C PRO A 35 -14.06 12.11 -7.92
N ASN A 36 -14.35 10.95 -7.34
CA ASN A 36 -15.37 10.81 -6.30
C ASN A 36 -14.80 10.71 -4.87
N THR A 37 -13.49 10.55 -4.70
CA THR A 37 -12.86 10.33 -3.38
C THR A 37 -11.73 11.30 -3.13
N ARG A 38 -11.50 11.67 -1.88
CA ARG A 38 -10.39 12.57 -1.51
C ARG A 38 -9.02 11.96 -1.86
N PHE A 39 -8.85 10.67 -1.63
CA PHE A 39 -7.65 9.93 -2.00
C PHE A 39 -8.01 8.88 -3.05
N PRO A 40 -7.39 8.90 -4.23
CA PRO A 40 -7.65 7.89 -5.27
C PRO A 40 -7.40 6.46 -4.79
N GLY A 41 -6.29 6.27 -4.09
CA GLY A 41 -5.90 5.01 -3.48
C GLY A 41 -4.83 5.22 -2.42
N ILE A 42 -4.70 4.27 -1.52
CA ILE A 42 -3.73 4.29 -0.41
C ILE A 42 -2.92 3.00 -0.43
N ALA A 43 -1.61 3.14 -0.50
CA ALA A 43 -0.68 2.03 -0.35
C ALA A 43 -0.22 1.92 1.12
N LEU A 44 -0.40 0.72 1.70
CA LEU A 44 0.01 0.38 3.06
C LEU A 44 1.04 -0.75 3.03
N GLY A 45 1.93 -0.77 4.01
CA GLY A 45 2.90 -1.87 4.10
C GLY A 45 3.71 -1.83 5.40
N ASN A 46 3.87 -2.98 6.04
CA ASN A 46 4.58 -3.06 7.32
C ASN A 46 6.11 -2.86 7.18
N THR A 47 6.69 -3.15 6.03
CA THR A 47 8.13 -3.00 5.76
C THR A 47 8.46 -1.70 5.02
N GLY A 48 7.45 -0.94 4.60
CA GLY A 48 7.58 0.23 3.72
C GLY A 48 7.72 -0.13 2.24
N ARG A 49 7.77 -1.40 1.88
CA ARG A 49 7.63 -1.85 0.49
C ARG A 49 6.17 -1.77 0.07
N THR A 50 5.97 -1.51 -1.21
CA THR A 50 4.66 -1.31 -1.81
C THR A 50 4.32 -2.40 -2.82
N LEU A 51 3.02 -2.56 -3.08
CA LEU A 51 2.50 -3.32 -4.22
C LEU A 51 2.02 -2.39 -5.34
N SER A 52 2.00 -1.08 -5.09
CA SER A 52 1.42 -0.07 -5.96
C SER A 52 2.49 0.61 -6.80
N TYR A 53 2.26 0.66 -8.11
CA TYR A 53 3.15 1.24 -9.10
C TYR A 53 2.36 2.13 -10.06
N ASN A 54 2.89 3.30 -10.36
CA ASN A 54 2.28 4.24 -11.30
C ASN A 54 2.42 3.78 -12.77
N GLU A 55 1.92 4.59 -13.70
CA GLU A 55 1.96 4.32 -15.15
C GLU A 55 3.39 4.14 -15.70
N ASP A 56 4.36 4.80 -15.11
CA ASP A 56 5.78 4.69 -15.47
C ASP A 56 6.50 3.51 -14.76
N GLY A 57 5.77 2.71 -13.98
CA GLY A 57 6.32 1.59 -13.23
C GLY A 57 7.14 2.02 -12.01
N ILE A 58 6.92 3.25 -11.50
CA ILE A 58 7.57 3.78 -10.30
C ILE A 58 6.75 3.38 -9.08
N ALA A 59 7.44 2.90 -8.05
CA ALA A 59 6.82 2.47 -6.80
C ALA A 59 6.19 3.65 -6.05
N ILE A 60 4.91 3.53 -5.69
CA ILE A 60 4.21 4.48 -4.81
C ILE A 60 4.54 4.11 -3.37
N PRO A 61 5.14 5.02 -2.57
CA PRO A 61 5.53 4.71 -1.20
C PRO A 61 4.35 4.24 -0.36
N ALA A 62 4.53 3.14 0.37
CA ALA A 62 3.54 2.62 1.29
C ALA A 62 3.69 3.24 2.68
N GLU A 63 2.56 3.67 3.28
CA GLU A 63 2.53 4.12 4.66
C GLU A 63 2.54 2.91 5.61
N LYS A 64 3.36 3.01 6.66
CA LYS A 64 3.56 1.89 7.59
C LYS A 64 3.15 2.17 9.04
N LYS A 65 2.87 3.43 9.37
CA LYS A 65 2.50 3.83 10.72
C LYS A 65 0.99 4.07 10.82
N PRO A 66 0.25 3.32 11.64
CA PRO A 66 -1.19 3.51 11.78
C PRO A 66 -1.58 4.94 12.15
N SER A 67 -0.84 5.60 13.05
CA SER A 67 -1.08 7.00 13.43
C SER A 67 -0.92 7.97 12.25
N GLU A 68 0.06 7.75 11.36
CA GLU A 68 0.26 8.60 10.19
C GLU A 68 -0.85 8.35 9.13
N VAL A 69 -1.28 7.08 8.96
CA VAL A 69 -2.45 6.75 8.13
C VAL A 69 -3.69 7.47 8.66
N PHE A 70 -3.96 7.38 9.98
CA PHE A 70 -5.09 8.08 10.59
C PHE A 70 -5.03 9.58 10.37
N LYS A 71 -3.90 10.21 10.67
CA LYS A 71 -3.71 11.67 10.47
C LYS A 71 -3.91 12.06 9.02
N ARG A 72 -3.29 11.34 8.08
CA ARG A 72 -3.42 11.60 6.64
C ARG A 72 -4.87 11.55 6.18
N LEU A 73 -5.63 10.57 6.61
CA LEU A 73 -7.01 10.36 6.17
C LEU A 73 -8.00 11.30 6.87
N PHE A 74 -7.93 11.41 8.20
CA PHE A 74 -9.01 11.95 9.02
C PHE A 74 -8.69 13.26 9.74
N THR A 75 -7.41 13.66 9.84
CA THR A 75 -7.04 14.90 10.55
C THR A 75 -6.85 16.03 9.56
N SER A 76 -7.51 17.14 9.80
CA SER A 76 -7.22 18.36 9.05
C SER A 76 -5.85 18.89 9.44
N PRO A 77 -5.01 19.33 8.48
CA PRO A 77 -3.76 20.00 8.79
C PRO A 77 -3.96 21.23 9.68
N GLU A 78 -2.97 21.53 10.51
CA GLU A 78 -2.99 22.70 11.38
C GLU A 78 -2.99 24.02 10.57
N GLY A 79 -3.44 25.12 11.20
CA GLY A 79 -3.38 26.47 10.62
C GLY A 79 -4.61 26.92 9.84
N GLY A 80 -5.65 26.07 9.74
CA GLY A 80 -6.89 26.44 9.03
C GLY A 80 -6.76 26.43 7.50
N LEU A 81 -7.86 26.67 6.79
CA LEU A 81 -7.95 26.57 5.33
C LEU A 81 -7.03 27.55 4.59
N GLU A 82 -6.94 28.79 5.05
CA GLU A 82 -6.10 29.82 4.42
C GLU A 82 -4.60 29.48 4.49
N GLN A 83 -4.15 28.98 5.62
CA GLN A 83 -2.76 28.54 5.76
C GLN A 83 -2.47 27.34 4.86
N GLN A 84 -3.37 26.37 4.82
CA GLN A 84 -3.25 25.19 3.94
C GLN A 84 -3.21 25.62 2.46
N ARG A 85 -4.09 26.53 2.03
CA ARG A 85 -4.10 27.07 0.66
C ARG A 85 -2.79 27.75 0.31
N LYS A 86 -2.23 28.52 1.24
CA LYS A 86 -0.93 29.16 1.07
C LYS A 86 0.22 28.15 0.92
N GLU A 87 0.21 27.10 1.70
CA GLU A 87 1.23 26.04 1.65
C GLU A 87 1.15 25.23 0.35
N LEU A 88 -0.07 24.88 -0.08
CA LEU A 88 -0.29 24.20 -1.37
C LEU A 88 0.21 25.04 -2.54
N LYS A 89 -0.13 26.34 -2.59
CA LYS A 89 0.37 27.27 -3.60
C LYS A 89 1.88 27.40 -3.60
N LYS A 90 2.49 27.45 -2.40
CA LYS A 90 3.96 27.47 -2.27
C LYS A 90 4.57 26.18 -2.80
N THR A 91 3.99 25.04 -2.49
CA THR A 91 4.44 23.74 -3.01
C THR A 91 4.33 23.68 -4.52
N GLY A 92 3.19 24.09 -5.10
CA GLY A 92 3.00 24.19 -6.56
C GLY A 92 4.08 25.06 -7.21
N SER A 93 4.35 26.24 -6.67
CA SER A 93 5.39 27.14 -7.21
C SER A 93 6.80 26.53 -7.15
N ILE A 94 7.12 25.74 -6.13
CA ILE A 94 8.41 25.04 -6.04
C ILE A 94 8.48 23.93 -7.10
N LEU A 95 7.39 23.17 -7.27
CA LEU A 95 7.31 22.12 -8.27
C LEU A 95 7.47 22.67 -9.70
N ASP A 96 6.80 23.78 -10.03
CA ASP A 96 6.97 24.48 -11.30
C ASP A 96 8.43 24.88 -11.57
N LEU A 97 9.11 25.40 -10.55
CA LEU A 97 10.52 25.76 -10.64
C LEU A 97 11.39 24.53 -10.93
N VAL A 98 11.18 23.46 -10.17
CA VAL A 98 11.93 22.20 -10.31
C VAL A 98 11.71 21.59 -11.70
N LEU A 99 10.46 21.54 -12.18
CA LEU A 99 10.13 21.07 -13.52
C LEU A 99 10.76 21.94 -14.62
N GLY A 100 10.77 23.27 -14.41
CA GLY A 100 11.41 24.22 -15.32
C GLY A 100 12.92 23.99 -15.45
N GLU A 101 13.62 23.85 -14.33
CA GLU A 101 15.07 23.60 -14.32
C GLU A 101 15.42 22.21 -14.88
N ALA A 102 14.63 21.19 -14.53
CA ALA A 102 14.86 19.85 -15.04
C ALA A 102 14.63 19.74 -16.58
N ARG A 103 13.67 20.48 -17.13
CA ARG A 103 13.50 20.57 -18.61
C ARG A 103 14.71 21.22 -19.30
N LYS A 104 15.39 22.19 -18.67
CA LYS A 104 16.62 22.77 -19.19
C LYS A 104 17.74 21.72 -19.16
N LEU A 105 17.93 21.06 -18.03
CA LEU A 105 18.95 20.04 -17.83
C LEU A 105 18.80 18.88 -18.84
N ASN A 106 17.57 18.43 -19.11
CA ASN A 106 17.27 17.34 -20.05
C ASN A 106 17.78 17.62 -21.48
N ARG A 107 17.89 18.89 -21.88
CA ARG A 107 18.42 19.25 -23.22
C ARG A 107 19.94 19.06 -23.33
N GLU A 108 20.64 19.06 -22.20
CA GLU A 108 22.10 19.05 -22.13
C GLU A 108 22.67 17.66 -21.80
N MET A 109 21.80 16.70 -21.42
CA MET A 109 22.19 15.37 -20.92
C MET A 109 22.28 14.32 -22.02
N GLY A 110 23.11 13.28 -21.78
CA GLY A 110 23.16 12.06 -22.59
C GLY A 110 21.98 11.12 -22.34
N ASN A 111 21.79 10.13 -23.21
CA ASN A 111 20.60 9.25 -23.19
C ASN A 111 20.43 8.46 -21.89
N GLU A 112 21.49 8.03 -21.26
CA GLU A 112 21.44 7.25 -20.00
C GLU A 112 20.99 8.12 -18.82
N ASP A 113 21.53 9.35 -18.76
CA ASP A 113 21.16 10.30 -17.72
C ASP A 113 19.74 10.85 -17.91
N LYS A 114 19.28 10.98 -19.18
CA LYS A 114 17.88 11.34 -19.49
C LYS A 114 16.89 10.36 -18.86
N SER A 115 17.17 9.07 -18.93
CA SER A 115 16.25 8.06 -18.33
C SER A 115 16.12 8.22 -16.81
N ARG A 116 17.20 8.57 -16.11
CA ARG A 116 17.16 8.85 -14.67
C ARG A 116 16.44 10.15 -14.36
N LEU A 117 16.66 11.18 -15.18
CA LEU A 117 15.97 12.45 -15.05
C LEU A 117 14.47 12.31 -15.32
N ASP A 118 14.07 11.50 -16.29
CA ASP A 118 12.66 11.23 -16.57
C ASP A 118 11.97 10.53 -15.36
N GLN A 119 12.62 9.56 -14.71
CA GLN A 119 12.10 8.96 -13.49
C GLN A 119 11.93 9.97 -12.36
N TYR A 120 12.90 10.87 -12.19
CA TYR A 120 12.79 11.94 -11.21
C TYR A 120 11.65 12.90 -11.54
N LEU A 121 11.53 13.31 -12.81
CA LEU A 121 10.46 14.18 -13.27
C LEU A 121 9.07 13.56 -13.09
N THR A 122 8.93 12.27 -13.29
CA THR A 122 7.69 11.55 -13.02
C THR A 122 7.33 11.63 -11.53
N SER A 123 8.28 11.42 -10.63
CA SER A 123 8.04 11.55 -9.19
C SER A 123 7.62 12.99 -8.80
N VAL A 124 8.20 14.00 -9.46
CA VAL A 124 7.82 15.41 -9.24
C VAL A 124 6.38 15.67 -9.72
N ARG A 125 6.00 15.15 -10.90
CA ARG A 125 4.63 15.26 -11.42
C ARG A 125 3.59 14.59 -10.53
N GLU A 126 3.92 13.46 -9.92
CA GLU A 126 3.02 12.83 -8.95
C GLU A 126 2.77 13.70 -7.72
N VAL A 127 3.79 14.44 -7.27
CA VAL A 127 3.61 15.42 -6.18
C VAL A 127 2.75 16.59 -6.64
N GLU A 128 2.92 17.05 -7.89
CA GLU A 128 2.09 18.09 -8.51
C GLU A 128 0.61 17.69 -8.53
N VAL A 129 0.29 16.53 -9.13
CA VAL A 129 -1.08 15.99 -9.19
C VAL A 129 -1.69 15.83 -7.79
N ARG A 130 -0.90 15.38 -6.80
CA ARG A 130 -1.38 15.29 -5.41
C ARG A 130 -1.63 16.65 -4.79
N THR A 131 -0.84 17.65 -5.14
CA THR A 131 -0.99 19.02 -4.63
C THR A 131 -2.24 19.69 -5.23
N GLU A 132 -2.43 19.61 -6.55
CA GLU A 132 -3.64 20.08 -7.24
C GLU A 132 -4.88 19.44 -6.64
N ARG A 133 -4.86 18.11 -6.47
CA ARG A 133 -5.97 17.40 -5.85
C ARG A 133 -6.23 17.86 -4.42
N ALA A 134 -5.18 18.11 -3.63
CA ALA A 134 -5.35 18.62 -2.28
C ALA A 134 -6.00 20.03 -2.29
N GLU A 135 -5.77 20.85 -3.31
CA GLU A 135 -6.46 22.13 -3.52
C GLU A 135 -7.94 21.92 -3.86
N ASP A 136 -8.27 21.02 -4.78
CA ASP A 136 -9.66 20.72 -5.18
C ASP A 136 -10.52 20.25 -4.00
N TRP A 137 -9.91 19.48 -3.10
CA TRP A 137 -10.56 18.92 -1.92
C TRP A 137 -10.41 19.79 -0.66
N LEU A 138 -9.79 20.96 -0.76
CA LEU A 138 -9.48 21.78 0.42
C LEU A 138 -10.75 22.27 1.13
N ASP A 139 -11.74 22.74 0.37
CA ASP A 139 -12.99 23.29 0.89
C ASP A 139 -14.02 22.21 1.26
N ILE A 140 -13.76 20.95 0.91
CA ILE A 140 -14.61 19.81 1.28
C ILE A 140 -14.17 19.32 2.67
N PRO A 141 -15.05 19.34 3.69
CA PRO A 141 -14.67 18.91 5.03
C PRO A 141 -14.29 17.42 5.05
N ARG A 142 -13.38 17.06 5.94
CA ARG A 142 -13.09 15.65 6.22
C ARG A 142 -14.24 15.00 6.98
N PRO A 143 -14.41 13.67 6.85
CA PRO A 143 -15.40 12.94 7.64
C PRO A 143 -15.21 13.19 9.13
N ARG A 144 -16.32 13.27 9.86
CA ARG A 144 -16.30 13.39 11.33
C ARG A 144 -16.09 12.01 11.93
N ILE A 145 -15.00 11.84 12.64
CA ILE A 145 -14.66 10.60 13.34
C ILE A 145 -14.99 10.76 14.82
N SER A 146 -15.65 9.77 15.42
CA SER A 146 -15.98 9.79 16.84
C SER A 146 -14.72 9.79 17.72
N GLU A 147 -14.83 10.33 18.93
CA GLU A 147 -13.70 10.31 19.88
C GLU A 147 -13.26 8.89 20.23
N SER A 148 -14.18 7.94 20.27
CA SER A 148 -13.87 6.53 20.54
C SER A 148 -13.06 5.90 19.41
N GLN A 149 -13.44 6.14 18.13
CA GLN A 149 -12.67 5.70 16.97
C GLN A 149 -11.31 6.38 16.92
N THR A 150 -11.26 7.69 17.18
CA THR A 150 -10.00 8.44 17.24
C THR A 150 -9.06 7.86 18.27
N ARG A 151 -9.51 7.61 19.51
CA ARG A 151 -8.67 7.00 20.56
C ARG A 151 -8.19 5.60 20.21
N LYS A 152 -9.04 4.82 19.53
CA LYS A 152 -8.71 3.45 19.12
C LYS A 152 -7.68 3.41 17.99
N LEU A 153 -7.76 4.31 17.01
CA LEU A 153 -7.05 4.19 15.74
C LEU A 153 -5.91 5.20 15.58
N ASN A 154 -5.98 6.38 16.21
CA ASN A 154 -4.88 7.36 16.21
C ASN A 154 -3.86 7.03 17.29
N ARG A 155 -3.17 5.92 17.15
CA ARG A 155 -2.17 5.44 18.10
C ARG A 155 -0.98 4.83 17.38
N GLU A 156 0.15 4.83 18.03
CA GLU A 156 1.29 4.05 17.60
C GLU A 156 1.06 2.57 17.97
N VAL A 157 1.34 1.69 17.02
CA VAL A 157 1.33 0.25 17.22
C VAL A 157 2.68 -0.28 16.75
N PRO A 158 3.46 -0.91 17.64
CA PRO A 158 4.71 -1.54 17.25
C PRO A 158 4.47 -2.64 16.22
N GLN A 159 5.25 -2.65 15.15
CA GLN A 159 5.12 -3.70 14.12
C GLN A 159 5.41 -5.11 14.64
N GLN A 160 6.09 -5.21 15.80
CA GLN A 160 6.37 -6.47 16.50
C GLN A 160 5.12 -7.06 17.17
N GLU A 161 4.12 -6.24 17.48
CA GLU A 161 2.77 -6.66 17.88
C GLU A 161 1.95 -6.92 16.62
N VAL A 162 2.29 -7.99 15.90
CA VAL A 162 1.89 -8.21 14.50
C VAL A 162 0.37 -8.26 14.34
N GLY A 163 -0.31 -8.98 15.23
CA GLY A 163 -1.77 -9.09 15.21
C GLY A 163 -2.46 -7.74 15.47
N ASP A 164 -2.04 -7.00 16.49
CA ASP A 164 -2.62 -5.69 16.81
C ASP A 164 -2.32 -4.66 15.70
N TYR A 165 -1.10 -4.71 15.16
CA TYR A 165 -0.71 -3.87 14.02
C TYR A 165 -1.61 -4.13 12.80
N PHE A 166 -1.79 -5.39 12.38
CA PHE A 166 -2.62 -5.72 11.22
C PHE A 166 -4.08 -5.34 11.44
N ARG A 167 -4.64 -5.66 12.62
CA ARG A 167 -6.04 -5.31 12.94
C ARG A 167 -6.26 -3.81 12.99
N THR A 168 -5.29 -3.04 13.52
CA THR A 168 -5.38 -1.57 13.50
C THR A 168 -5.35 -1.02 12.08
N MET A 169 -4.49 -1.54 11.21
CA MET A 169 -4.47 -1.14 9.79
C MET A 169 -5.76 -1.53 9.07
N TYR A 170 -6.29 -2.73 9.29
CA TYR A 170 -7.57 -3.16 8.73
C TYR A 170 -8.75 -2.31 9.24
N ASP A 171 -8.80 -1.97 10.53
CA ASP A 171 -9.82 -1.07 11.07
C ASP A 171 -9.74 0.33 10.43
N LEU A 172 -8.54 0.84 10.13
CA LEU A 172 -8.33 2.09 9.38
C LEU A 172 -8.86 1.99 7.95
N MET A 173 -8.63 0.85 7.27
CA MET A 173 -9.16 0.61 5.93
C MET A 173 -10.69 0.56 5.94
N VAL A 174 -11.28 -0.16 6.91
CA VAL A 174 -12.75 -0.23 7.07
C VAL A 174 -13.33 1.16 7.30
N LEU A 175 -12.76 1.96 8.23
CA LEU A 175 -13.21 3.32 8.49
C LEU A 175 -13.08 4.23 7.26
N ALA A 176 -12.05 4.04 6.45
CA ALA A 176 -11.85 4.80 5.23
C ALA A 176 -12.88 4.44 4.15
N PHE A 177 -13.27 3.18 4.04
CA PHE A 177 -14.36 2.76 3.16
C PHE A 177 -15.73 3.24 3.68
N GLU A 178 -16.01 3.08 4.98
CA GLU A 178 -17.25 3.57 5.62
C GLU A 178 -17.46 5.08 5.40
N THR A 179 -16.39 5.84 5.37
CA THR A 179 -16.44 7.30 5.18
C THR A 179 -16.27 7.74 3.72
N ASP A 180 -16.13 6.82 2.81
CA ASP A 180 -15.89 7.02 1.37
C ASP A 180 -14.72 7.98 1.05
N ILE A 181 -13.74 8.08 1.96
CA ILE A 181 -12.60 8.97 1.78
C ILE A 181 -11.60 8.42 0.74
N THR A 182 -11.58 7.12 0.56
CA THR A 182 -10.93 6.37 -0.52
C THR A 182 -11.66 5.03 -0.74
N ARG A 183 -11.57 4.50 -1.95
CA ARG A 183 -12.18 3.21 -2.35
C ARG A 183 -11.16 2.15 -2.71
N VAL A 184 -9.88 2.46 -2.64
CA VAL A 184 -8.82 1.54 -3.08
C VAL A 184 -7.68 1.50 -2.06
N PHE A 185 -7.35 0.29 -1.63
CA PHE A 185 -6.18 0.04 -0.78
C PHE A 185 -5.33 -1.09 -1.34
N THR A 186 -4.03 -0.98 -1.14
CA THR A 186 -3.11 -2.11 -1.13
C THR A 186 -2.50 -2.23 0.26
N PHE A 187 -2.31 -3.45 0.75
CA PHE A 187 -1.63 -3.68 2.01
C PHE A 187 -0.62 -4.83 1.89
N SER A 188 0.66 -4.49 1.90
CA SER A 188 1.74 -5.46 1.97
C SER A 188 2.03 -5.82 3.41
N THR A 189 1.60 -7.02 3.83
CA THR A 189 1.77 -7.52 5.21
C THR A 189 3.15 -8.14 5.46
N GLY A 190 4.00 -8.21 4.45
CA GLY A 190 5.34 -8.77 4.53
C GLY A 190 6.23 -8.31 3.39
N ASP A 191 7.43 -8.87 3.35
CA ASP A 191 8.44 -8.62 2.33
C ASP A 191 9.16 -9.92 2.00
N GLU A 192 9.51 -10.11 0.75
CA GLU A 192 10.39 -11.19 0.31
C GLU A 192 11.77 -11.06 1.00
N GLY A 193 12.11 -12.01 1.88
CA GLY A 193 13.37 -12.04 2.58
C GLY A 193 13.42 -11.30 3.93
N LYS A 194 12.43 -10.48 4.27
CA LYS A 194 12.36 -9.72 5.54
C LYS A 194 10.95 -9.78 6.11
N GLY A 195 10.53 -10.96 6.58
CA GLY A 195 9.30 -11.07 7.37
C GLY A 195 9.58 -10.72 8.84
N LEU A 196 8.54 -10.36 9.57
CA LEU A 196 8.62 -10.25 11.02
C LEU A 196 8.35 -11.62 11.66
N PRO A 197 9.04 -11.94 12.77
CA PRO A 197 8.60 -13.02 13.64
C PRO A 197 7.22 -12.70 14.21
N ILE A 198 6.48 -13.72 14.65
CA ILE A 198 5.13 -13.56 15.22
C ILE A 198 5.16 -14.04 16.67
N PRO A 199 5.53 -13.17 17.63
CA PRO A 199 5.66 -13.54 19.04
C PRO A 199 4.37 -14.07 19.65
N GLU A 200 3.21 -13.62 19.16
CA GLU A 200 1.88 -14.02 19.63
C GLU A 200 1.62 -15.53 19.51
N ILE A 201 2.30 -16.18 18.59
CA ILE A 201 2.24 -17.66 18.41
C ILE A 201 3.57 -18.33 18.71
N ASN A 202 4.46 -17.67 19.45
CA ASN A 202 5.81 -18.15 19.78
C ASN A 202 6.65 -18.48 18.52
N LEU A 203 6.44 -17.75 17.43
CA LEU A 203 7.16 -17.93 16.18
C LEU A 203 8.27 -16.89 16.05
N ASN A 204 9.50 -17.29 16.35
CA ASN A 204 10.69 -16.44 16.29
C ASN A 204 11.35 -16.41 14.90
N GLN A 205 10.98 -17.33 14.02
CA GLN A 205 11.47 -17.40 12.66
C GLN A 205 10.55 -16.59 11.73
N THR A 206 11.15 -16.00 10.71
CA THR A 206 10.35 -15.31 9.67
C THR A 206 9.70 -16.34 8.75
N ARG A 207 8.54 -16.00 8.17
CA ARG A 207 7.88 -16.83 7.16
C ARG A 207 8.82 -17.19 6.01
N HIS A 208 9.64 -16.24 5.55
CA HIS A 208 10.63 -16.50 4.51
C HIS A 208 11.64 -17.59 4.90
N SER A 209 12.20 -17.51 6.11
CA SER A 209 13.10 -18.55 6.62
C SER A 209 12.43 -19.93 6.65
N LEU A 210 11.18 -20.00 7.10
CA LEU A 210 10.40 -21.23 7.14
C LEU A 210 10.05 -21.76 5.75
N SER A 211 9.93 -20.91 4.74
CA SER A 211 9.65 -21.33 3.36
C SER A 211 10.81 -22.14 2.73
N HIS A 212 12.00 -22.08 3.31
CA HIS A 212 13.17 -22.90 2.92
C HIS A 212 13.27 -24.22 3.71
N HIS A 213 12.14 -24.80 4.08
CA HIS A 213 12.01 -25.95 4.98
C HIS A 213 12.69 -27.26 4.50
N ASN A 214 13.04 -27.39 3.21
CA ASN A 214 13.68 -28.59 2.64
C ASN A 214 13.00 -29.92 3.00
N GLY A 215 11.68 -29.90 3.24
CA GLY A 215 10.91 -31.08 3.66
C GLY A 215 10.92 -31.36 5.17
N ASP A 216 11.56 -30.54 6.01
CA ASP A 216 11.54 -30.70 7.46
C ASP A 216 10.11 -30.53 8.02
N PRO A 217 9.55 -31.58 8.70
CA PRO A 217 8.17 -31.54 9.18
C PRO A 217 7.90 -30.46 10.21
N GLU A 218 8.87 -30.10 11.06
CA GLU A 218 8.69 -29.07 12.08
C GLU A 218 8.66 -27.67 11.44
N GLN A 219 9.54 -27.42 10.47
CA GLN A 219 9.50 -26.15 9.72
C GLN A 219 8.21 -26.00 8.92
N LEU A 220 7.71 -27.08 8.32
CA LEU A 220 6.41 -27.09 7.63
C LEU A 220 5.27 -26.78 8.58
N ARG A 221 5.26 -27.39 9.78
CA ARG A 221 4.27 -27.09 10.80
C ARG A 221 4.30 -25.62 11.21
N ARG A 222 5.47 -25.07 11.47
CA ARG A 222 5.68 -23.65 11.81
C ARG A 222 5.27 -22.71 10.69
N LEU A 223 5.56 -23.06 9.44
CA LEU A 223 5.11 -22.31 8.27
C LEU A 223 3.58 -22.29 8.21
N THR A 224 2.94 -23.44 8.44
CA THR A 224 1.47 -23.54 8.47
C THR A 224 0.88 -22.67 9.58
N GLU A 225 1.46 -22.65 10.78
CA GLU A 225 1.03 -21.79 11.87
C GLU A 225 1.13 -20.30 11.50
N SER A 226 2.23 -19.92 10.85
CA SER A 226 2.40 -18.55 10.32
C SER A 226 1.32 -18.19 9.29
N ASP A 227 1.01 -19.11 8.38
CA ASP A 227 0.00 -18.88 7.35
C ASP A 227 -1.41 -18.79 7.95
N ILE A 228 -1.76 -19.68 8.89
CA ILE A 228 -3.04 -19.61 9.62
C ILE A 228 -3.19 -18.27 10.33
N PHE A 229 -2.16 -17.85 11.07
CA PHE A 229 -2.19 -16.55 11.76
C PHE A 229 -2.49 -15.39 10.79
N ASN A 230 -1.82 -15.36 9.63
CA ASN A 230 -2.06 -14.31 8.64
C ASN A 230 -3.48 -14.38 8.03
N TYR A 231 -3.99 -15.58 7.77
CA TYR A 231 -5.37 -15.76 7.31
C TYR A 231 -6.41 -15.33 8.35
N GLU A 232 -6.16 -15.58 9.64
CA GLU A 232 -7.01 -15.11 10.73
C GLU A 232 -7.08 -13.57 10.79
N GLN A 233 -5.96 -12.87 10.56
CA GLN A 233 -5.96 -11.42 10.49
C GLN A 233 -6.77 -10.92 9.26
N PHE A 234 -6.63 -11.58 8.12
CA PHE A 234 -7.43 -11.24 6.94
C PHE A 234 -8.93 -11.57 7.15
N ALA A 235 -9.25 -12.69 7.78
CA ALA A 235 -10.63 -13.03 8.16
C ALA A 235 -11.24 -11.99 9.11
N TYR A 236 -10.45 -11.45 10.06
CA TYR A 236 -10.88 -10.32 10.88
C TYR A 236 -11.28 -9.11 10.01
N PHE A 237 -10.50 -8.78 8.98
CA PHE A 237 -10.84 -7.68 8.07
C PHE A 237 -12.18 -7.92 7.35
N ILE A 238 -12.38 -9.12 6.81
CA ILE A 238 -13.64 -9.51 6.15
C ILE A 238 -14.83 -9.43 7.11
N ASP A 239 -14.67 -9.91 8.35
CA ASP A 239 -15.69 -9.81 9.40
C ASP A 239 -16.02 -8.35 9.71
N ARG A 240 -15.03 -7.48 9.85
CA ARG A 240 -15.22 -6.04 10.05
C ARG A 240 -16.00 -5.38 8.92
N LEU A 241 -15.71 -5.71 7.66
CA LEU A 241 -16.47 -5.21 6.50
C LEU A 241 -17.93 -5.69 6.54
N SER A 242 -18.19 -6.90 7.02
CA SER A 242 -19.53 -7.47 7.14
C SER A 242 -20.37 -6.86 8.26
N GLN A 243 -19.75 -6.18 9.23
CA GLN A 243 -20.41 -5.51 10.36
C GLN A 243 -20.80 -4.05 10.05
N VAL A 244 -20.24 -3.45 9.00
CA VAL A 244 -20.60 -2.10 8.58
C VAL A 244 -21.72 -2.18 7.55
N GLU A 245 -22.78 -1.42 7.78
CA GLU A 245 -23.95 -1.34 6.90
C GLU A 245 -24.24 0.13 6.59
N ASP A 246 -24.51 0.44 5.33
CA ASP A 246 -24.91 1.74 4.84
C ASP A 246 -26.27 1.65 4.10
N GLU A 247 -26.68 2.71 3.41
CA GLU A 247 -27.91 2.75 2.64
C GLU A 247 -27.97 1.76 1.45
N HIS A 248 -26.81 1.20 1.06
CA HIS A 248 -26.67 0.24 -0.05
C HIS A 248 -26.54 -1.21 0.43
N GLY A 249 -26.47 -1.44 1.74
CA GLY A 249 -26.29 -2.75 2.35
C GLY A 249 -24.98 -2.89 3.12
N LYS A 250 -24.50 -4.10 3.28
CA LYS A 250 -23.24 -4.34 3.98
C LYS A 250 -22.07 -3.94 3.12
N LEU A 251 -21.07 -3.33 3.75
CA LEU A 251 -19.86 -2.87 3.05
C LEU A 251 -19.12 -4.01 2.33
N ILE A 252 -19.16 -5.23 2.87
CA ILE A 252 -18.57 -6.41 2.22
C ILE A 252 -19.23 -6.74 0.88
N ASP A 253 -20.53 -6.47 0.71
CA ASP A 253 -21.26 -6.81 -0.53
C ASP A 253 -20.84 -5.93 -1.71
N SER A 254 -20.28 -4.76 -1.44
CA SER A 254 -19.74 -3.81 -2.42
C SER A 254 -18.22 -3.77 -2.48
N THR A 255 -17.51 -4.60 -1.70
CA THR A 255 -16.05 -4.62 -1.61
C THR A 255 -15.45 -5.86 -2.26
N GLN A 256 -14.47 -5.65 -3.14
CA GLN A 256 -13.67 -6.74 -3.71
C GLN A 256 -12.35 -6.85 -2.94
N CYS A 257 -12.10 -8.01 -2.38
CA CYS A 257 -10.88 -8.31 -1.63
C CYS A 257 -10.04 -9.36 -2.35
N LEU A 258 -8.77 -9.04 -2.60
CA LEU A 258 -7.79 -9.97 -3.14
C LEU A 258 -6.70 -10.21 -2.08
N TYR A 259 -6.57 -11.46 -1.64
CA TYR A 259 -5.49 -11.89 -0.77
C TYR A 259 -4.59 -12.88 -1.50
N GLY A 260 -3.29 -12.77 -1.33
CA GLY A 260 -2.35 -13.68 -1.95
C GLY A 260 -0.95 -13.61 -1.35
N LEU A 261 -0.12 -14.56 -1.74
CA LEU A 261 1.27 -14.70 -1.32
C LEU A 261 2.18 -14.54 -2.54
N SER A 262 3.28 -13.79 -2.40
CA SER A 262 4.25 -13.58 -3.49
C SER A 262 5.15 -14.80 -3.75
N LEU A 263 5.32 -15.64 -2.74
CA LEU A 263 6.08 -16.89 -2.84
C LEU A 263 5.14 -18.08 -2.58
N ILE A 264 4.67 -18.66 -3.65
CA ILE A 264 4.06 -19.98 -3.60
C ILE A 264 5.17 -20.97 -4.01
N HIS A 265 5.59 -21.83 -3.08
CA HIS A 265 6.27 -23.06 -3.43
C HIS A 265 5.24 -24.00 -4.08
N ILE A 266 4.85 -23.72 -5.31
CA ILE A 266 4.28 -24.75 -6.15
C ILE A 266 5.47 -25.63 -6.48
N SER A 267 5.56 -26.79 -5.83
CA SER A 267 6.32 -27.89 -6.38
C SER A 267 5.70 -28.14 -7.74
N GLU A 268 6.41 -27.80 -8.83
CA GLU A 268 6.02 -28.26 -10.14
C GLU A 268 5.79 -29.77 -10.04
N PRO A 269 4.66 -30.32 -10.50
CA PRO A 269 4.51 -31.75 -10.58
C PRO A 269 5.68 -32.24 -11.41
N THR A 270 6.50 -33.05 -10.78
CA THR A 270 7.64 -33.70 -11.44
C THR A 270 7.08 -34.34 -12.70
N ARG A 271 7.43 -33.83 -13.85
CA ARG A 271 7.14 -34.53 -15.11
C ARG A 271 7.84 -35.88 -14.97
N GLN A 272 7.08 -36.90 -14.64
CA GLN A 272 7.54 -38.28 -14.80
C GLN A 272 7.75 -38.46 -16.28
N HIS A 273 8.99 -38.41 -16.72
CA HIS A 273 9.37 -38.96 -18.00
C HIS A 273 9.20 -40.47 -17.90
N HIS A 274 8.05 -40.96 -18.34
CA HIS A 274 7.95 -42.37 -18.69
C HIS A 274 8.82 -42.59 -19.91
N ILE A 275 9.88 -43.34 -19.70
CA ILE A 275 10.70 -43.97 -20.76
C ILE A 275 9.89 -45.06 -21.43
#